data_75fe01259113cdec6bed4ef6a463060a
#
_entry.id   75fe01259113cdec6bed4ef6a463060a
#
_cell.length_a   1.000
_cell.length_b   1.000
_cell.length_c   1.000
_cell.angle_alpha   90.00
_cell.angle_beta   90.00
_cell.angle_gamma   90.00
#
_symmetry.space_group_name_H-M   'P 1'
#
loop_
_entity.id
_entity.type
_entity.pdbx_description
1 polymer ?
#
loop_
_entity_poly.entity_id
_entity_poly.type
_entity_poly.pdbx_seq_one_letter_code
_entity_poly.pdbx_strand_id
1 'polypeptide(L)'
;MPTVNTNSAATFALNKMNATERDMLTSMERLSSGKRINHAGDDAAGAAISDRMTAQIKGLEQSVRNAGDVISMAQVAEGALDESSDILQRIRELAIQSASDVMNAEERSYLNAEVIQLLAELDRVTRDTTFNEIAVLDGSFADRRFQIGTHEREFAQLSVSSMRIDALGAFKACLLYTSPSPRDS
;
A
#
# COMPACT_ATOMS: atom_id res chain seq x y z
N MET A 1 -37.52 59.60 -39.91
CA MET A 1 -36.70 60.80 -40.04
C MET A 1 -35.29 60.38 -40.39
N PRO A 2 -34.70 60.88 -41.51
CA PRO A 2 -33.32 60.57 -41.79
C PRO A 2 -32.44 61.28 -40.76
N THR A 3 -31.75 60.56 -39.95
CA THR A 3 -30.76 61.10 -39.01
C THR A 3 -29.49 61.43 -39.78
N VAL A 4 -29.13 62.70 -39.88
CA VAL A 4 -28.03 63.20 -40.71
C VAL A 4 -26.64 62.85 -40.09
N ASN A 5 -26.55 62.57 -38.79
CA ASN A 5 -25.29 62.34 -38.08
C ASN A 5 -25.10 60.94 -37.55
N THR A 6 -26.06 60.02 -37.64
CA THR A 6 -25.92 58.63 -37.17
C THR A 6 -26.56 57.69 -38.19
N ASN A 7 -25.72 56.83 -38.79
CA ASN A 7 -26.21 55.76 -39.65
C ASN A 7 -26.44 54.48 -38.77
N SER A 8 -27.71 54.31 -38.35
CA SER A 8 -28.12 53.20 -37.51
C SER A 8 -27.88 51.83 -38.15
N ALA A 9 -27.95 51.72 -39.48
CA ALA A 9 -27.66 50.51 -40.22
C ALA A 9 -26.13 50.12 -40.13
N ALA A 10 -25.27 51.16 -40.28
CA ALA A 10 -23.82 50.93 -40.12
C ALA A 10 -23.44 50.53 -38.71
N THR A 11 -24.02 51.16 -37.68
CA THR A 11 -23.78 50.80 -36.27
C THR A 11 -24.29 49.38 -35.98
N PHE A 12 -25.46 48.99 -36.51
CA PHE A 12 -25.94 47.62 -36.39
C PHE A 12 -25.04 46.61 -37.08
N ALA A 13 -24.55 46.91 -38.28
CA ALA A 13 -23.61 46.06 -39.01
C ALA A 13 -22.28 45.88 -38.25
N LEU A 14 -21.72 46.97 -37.69
CA LEU A 14 -20.52 46.91 -36.86
C LEU A 14 -20.73 46.07 -35.58
N ASN A 15 -21.87 46.21 -34.89
CA ASN A 15 -22.17 45.41 -33.72
C ASN A 15 -22.30 43.93 -34.06
N LYS A 16 -22.85 43.56 -35.20
CA LYS A 16 -22.93 42.17 -35.69
C LYS A 16 -21.58 41.63 -36.08
N MET A 17 -20.72 42.41 -36.74
CA MET A 17 -19.35 42.03 -37.04
C MET A 17 -18.56 41.74 -35.76
N ASN A 18 -18.59 42.63 -34.78
CA ASN A 18 -17.90 42.43 -33.49
C ASN A 18 -18.45 41.22 -32.70
N ALA A 19 -19.74 40.89 -32.83
CA ALA A 19 -20.29 39.68 -32.23
C ALA A 19 -19.75 38.43 -32.92
N THR A 20 -19.77 38.40 -34.27
CA THR A 20 -19.24 37.26 -35.04
C THR A 20 -17.74 37.04 -34.81
N GLU A 21 -16.96 38.13 -34.70
CA GLU A 21 -15.53 38.04 -34.38
C GLU A 21 -15.29 37.41 -33.02
N ARG A 22 -16.06 37.81 -31.99
CA ARG A 22 -15.96 37.17 -30.65
C ARG A 22 -16.35 35.70 -30.67
N ASP A 23 -17.39 35.30 -31.39
CA ASP A 23 -17.82 33.91 -31.53
C ASP A 23 -16.75 33.08 -32.27
N MET A 24 -16.11 33.69 -33.29
CA MET A 24 -15.02 33.05 -34.00
C MET A 24 -13.77 32.84 -33.09
N LEU A 25 -13.37 33.87 -32.33
CA LEU A 25 -12.26 33.76 -31.38
C LEU A 25 -12.52 32.67 -30.33
N THR A 26 -13.71 32.63 -29.75
CA THR A 26 -14.10 31.58 -28.79
C THR A 26 -14.05 30.18 -29.42
N SER A 27 -14.51 30.07 -30.69
CA SER A 27 -14.47 28.78 -31.40
C SER A 27 -13.03 28.34 -31.71
N MET A 28 -12.16 29.27 -32.09
CA MET A 28 -10.74 29.01 -32.31
C MET A 28 -10.02 28.59 -31.01
N GLU A 29 -10.33 29.25 -29.90
CA GLU A 29 -9.79 28.88 -28.59
C GLU A 29 -10.20 27.49 -28.17
N ARG A 30 -11.50 27.13 -28.33
CA ARG A 30 -12.02 25.79 -28.06
C ARG A 30 -11.35 24.72 -28.93
N LEU A 31 -11.13 25.03 -30.20
CA LEU A 31 -10.46 24.11 -31.13
C LEU A 31 -9.00 23.94 -30.79
N SER A 32 -8.31 25.02 -30.42
CA SER A 32 -6.89 24.98 -30.03
C SER A 32 -6.67 24.25 -28.71
N SER A 33 -7.51 24.47 -27.71
CA SER A 33 -7.40 23.84 -26.38
C SER A 33 -7.98 22.42 -26.34
N GLY A 34 -8.84 22.05 -27.31
CA GLY A 34 -9.60 20.81 -27.28
C GLY A 34 -10.67 20.76 -26.17
N LYS A 35 -10.91 21.88 -25.47
CA LYS A 35 -11.84 21.96 -24.34
C LYS A 35 -13.01 22.89 -24.68
N ARG A 36 -14.23 22.52 -24.27
CA ARG A 36 -15.42 23.33 -24.44
C ARG A 36 -15.43 24.52 -23.47
N ILE A 37 -14.91 24.34 -22.26
CA ILE A 37 -14.87 25.34 -21.19
C ILE A 37 -13.40 25.68 -20.95
N ASN A 38 -12.98 26.89 -21.27
CA ASN A 38 -11.60 27.36 -21.07
C ASN A 38 -11.52 28.36 -19.93
N HIS A 39 -12.58 29.17 -19.74
CA HIS A 39 -12.66 30.20 -18.72
C HIS A 39 -13.92 30.03 -17.87
N ALA A 40 -13.85 30.48 -16.62
CA ALA A 40 -15.01 30.48 -15.72
C ALA A 40 -16.17 31.32 -16.27
N GLY A 41 -15.88 32.27 -17.19
CA GLY A 41 -16.87 33.06 -17.90
C GLY A 41 -17.72 32.29 -18.94
N ASP A 42 -17.20 31.15 -19.44
CA ASP A 42 -17.91 30.30 -20.41
C ASP A 42 -19.05 29.51 -19.74
N ASP A 43 -18.73 28.91 -18.57
CA ASP A 43 -19.65 28.13 -17.76
C ASP A 43 -19.07 27.95 -16.37
N ALA A 44 -19.41 28.84 -15.45
CA ALA A 44 -18.87 28.80 -14.07
C ALA A 44 -19.26 27.53 -13.32
N ALA A 45 -20.48 27.01 -13.53
CA ALA A 45 -20.96 25.81 -12.89
C ALA A 45 -20.25 24.56 -13.45
N GLY A 46 -20.12 24.46 -14.76
CA GLY A 46 -19.40 23.38 -15.44
C GLY A 46 -17.91 23.38 -15.11
N ALA A 47 -17.27 24.54 -15.01
CA ALA A 47 -15.86 24.66 -14.60
C ALA A 47 -15.66 24.13 -13.18
N ALA A 48 -16.48 24.56 -12.21
CA ALA A 48 -16.39 24.09 -10.82
C ALA A 48 -16.60 22.56 -10.68
N ILE A 49 -17.52 21.99 -11.45
CA ILE A 49 -17.74 20.53 -11.48
C ILE A 49 -16.54 19.83 -12.10
N SER A 50 -15.99 20.33 -13.20
CA SER A 50 -14.83 19.77 -13.90
C SER A 50 -13.59 19.77 -13.00
N ASP A 51 -13.35 20.86 -12.28
CA ASP A 51 -12.22 20.98 -11.35
C ASP A 51 -12.35 19.99 -10.19
N ARG A 52 -13.56 19.86 -9.61
CA ARG A 52 -13.83 18.87 -8.57
C ARG A 52 -13.64 17.44 -9.08
N MET A 53 -14.15 17.12 -10.27
CA MET A 53 -13.95 15.81 -10.89
C MET A 53 -12.48 15.54 -11.18
N THR A 54 -11.74 16.53 -11.67
CA THR A 54 -10.31 16.42 -11.92
C THR A 54 -9.53 16.14 -10.62
N ALA A 55 -9.88 16.83 -9.54
CA ALA A 55 -9.29 16.59 -8.22
C ALA A 55 -9.60 15.16 -7.73
N GLN A 56 -10.84 14.67 -7.91
CA GLN A 56 -11.23 13.31 -7.56
C GLN A 56 -10.46 12.27 -8.40
N ILE A 57 -10.34 12.48 -9.71
CA ILE A 57 -9.57 11.58 -10.60
C ILE A 57 -8.13 11.48 -10.14
N LYS A 58 -7.45 12.61 -9.91
CA LYS A 58 -6.06 12.63 -9.41
C LYS A 58 -5.93 11.95 -8.04
N GLY A 59 -6.92 12.14 -7.16
CA GLY A 59 -6.97 11.44 -5.87
C GLY A 59 -7.11 9.93 -6.02
N LEU A 60 -7.99 9.47 -6.93
CA LEU A 60 -8.16 8.04 -7.22
C LEU A 60 -6.91 7.44 -7.86
N GLU A 61 -6.25 8.13 -8.79
CA GLU A 61 -4.98 7.68 -9.38
C GLU A 61 -3.90 7.49 -8.31
N GLN A 62 -3.80 8.40 -7.34
CA GLN A 62 -2.89 8.23 -6.22
C GLN A 62 -3.31 7.07 -5.33
N SER A 63 -4.61 6.89 -5.10
CA SER A 63 -5.13 5.77 -4.32
C SER A 63 -4.83 4.41 -4.94
N VAL A 64 -4.88 4.31 -6.27
CA VAL A 64 -4.48 3.10 -7.01
C VAL A 64 -2.99 2.81 -6.82
N ARG A 65 -2.13 3.82 -6.86
CA ARG A 65 -0.70 3.64 -6.56
C ARG A 65 -0.47 3.20 -5.13
N ASN A 66 -1.12 3.84 -4.17
CA ASN A 66 -1.03 3.44 -2.76
C ASN A 66 -1.49 2.00 -2.53
N ALA A 67 -2.56 1.56 -3.21
CA ALA A 67 -3.03 0.17 -3.15
C ALA A 67 -2.00 -0.80 -3.74
N GLY A 68 -1.33 -0.43 -4.84
CA GLY A 68 -0.22 -1.19 -5.41
C GLY A 68 0.95 -1.36 -4.44
N ASP A 69 1.31 -0.29 -3.73
CA ASP A 69 2.37 -0.33 -2.71
C ASP A 69 2.00 -1.27 -1.56
N VAL A 70 0.73 -1.25 -1.10
CA VAL A 70 0.23 -2.16 -0.05
C VAL A 70 0.29 -3.62 -0.51
N ILE A 71 -0.11 -3.90 -1.75
CA ILE A 71 -0.03 -5.25 -2.32
C ILE A 71 1.42 -5.72 -2.39
N SER A 72 2.32 -4.87 -2.86
CA SER A 72 3.75 -5.20 -2.94
C SER A 72 4.36 -5.48 -1.58
N MET A 73 3.99 -4.70 -0.57
CA MET A 73 4.41 -4.91 0.80
C MET A 73 3.84 -6.22 1.37
N ALA A 74 2.57 -6.53 1.11
CA ALA A 74 1.95 -7.78 1.54
C ALA A 74 2.65 -9.00 0.92
N GLN A 75 3.05 -8.92 -0.35
CA GLN A 75 3.81 -9.97 -1.02
C GLN A 75 5.20 -10.20 -0.42
N VAL A 76 5.88 -9.12 0.00
CA VAL A 76 7.17 -9.23 0.72
C VAL A 76 6.96 -9.91 2.07
N ALA A 77 5.91 -9.53 2.81
CA ALA A 77 5.57 -10.17 4.08
C ALA A 77 5.21 -11.66 3.89
N GLU A 78 4.41 -12.00 2.87
CA GLU A 78 4.02 -13.36 2.52
C GLU A 78 5.25 -14.23 2.23
N GLY A 79 6.17 -13.76 1.38
CA GLY A 79 7.39 -14.51 1.08
C GLY A 79 8.26 -14.78 2.32
N ALA A 80 8.36 -13.82 3.23
CA ALA A 80 9.10 -14.02 4.48
C ALA A 80 8.35 -14.92 5.48
N LEU A 81 7.02 -14.94 5.45
CA LEU A 81 6.20 -15.86 6.24
C LEU A 81 6.32 -17.31 5.75
N ASP A 82 6.40 -17.52 4.44
CA ASP A 82 6.63 -18.84 3.85
C ASP A 82 7.98 -19.40 4.31
N GLU A 83 9.06 -18.62 4.23
CA GLU A 83 10.38 -19.00 4.73
C GLU A 83 10.35 -19.31 6.23
N SER A 84 9.67 -18.47 7.02
CA SER A 84 9.48 -18.68 8.45
C SER A 84 8.73 -19.99 8.75
N SER A 85 7.73 -20.32 7.94
CA SER A 85 6.96 -21.57 8.03
C SER A 85 7.85 -22.79 7.76
N ASP A 86 8.68 -22.72 6.74
CA ASP A 86 9.60 -23.82 6.40
C ASP A 86 10.62 -24.07 7.51
N ILE A 87 11.19 -22.99 8.08
CA ILE A 87 12.09 -23.09 9.23
C ILE A 87 11.38 -23.74 10.43
N LEU A 88 10.15 -23.32 10.75
CA LEU A 88 9.39 -23.88 11.86
C LEU A 88 9.02 -25.36 11.63
N GLN A 89 8.72 -25.76 10.39
CA GLN A 89 8.48 -27.14 10.04
C GLN A 89 9.76 -27.97 10.25
N ARG A 90 10.91 -27.46 9.84
CA ARG A 90 12.20 -28.12 10.07
C ARG A 90 12.53 -28.29 11.56
N ILE A 91 12.28 -27.25 12.36
CA ILE A 91 12.44 -27.34 13.82
C ILE A 91 11.51 -28.41 14.39
N ARG A 92 10.28 -28.52 13.92
CA ARG A 92 9.34 -29.56 14.34
C ARG A 92 9.80 -30.95 13.99
N GLU A 93 10.37 -31.17 12.79
CA GLU A 93 10.95 -32.45 12.39
C GLU A 93 12.09 -32.86 13.35
N LEU A 94 13.01 -31.93 13.61
CA LEU A 94 14.14 -32.17 14.53
C LEU A 94 13.65 -32.45 15.96
N ALA A 95 12.59 -31.78 16.41
CA ALA A 95 11.97 -32.02 17.71
C ALA A 95 11.37 -33.42 17.79
N ILE A 96 10.65 -33.88 16.76
CA ILE A 96 10.09 -35.25 16.70
C ILE A 96 11.23 -36.29 16.67
N GLN A 97 12.29 -36.03 15.91
CA GLN A 97 13.46 -36.92 15.85
C GLN A 97 14.14 -37.01 17.21
N SER A 98 14.36 -35.89 17.89
CA SER A 98 14.97 -35.84 19.22
C SER A 98 14.13 -36.51 20.32
N ALA A 99 12.80 -36.55 20.15
CA ALA A 99 11.88 -37.19 21.10
C ALA A 99 11.93 -38.73 21.07
N SER A 100 12.64 -39.34 20.10
CA SER A 100 12.79 -40.77 20.00
C SER A 100 13.75 -41.28 21.07
N ASP A 101 13.37 -42.32 21.81
CA ASP A 101 14.18 -42.96 22.84
C ASP A 101 15.45 -43.70 22.30
N VAL A 102 15.56 -43.86 20.98
CA VAL A 102 16.72 -44.45 20.31
C VAL A 102 17.90 -43.47 20.29
N MET A 103 17.66 -42.17 20.44
CA MET A 103 18.67 -41.11 20.39
C MET A 103 19.45 -41.01 21.70
N ASN A 104 20.78 -41.01 21.58
CA ASN A 104 21.67 -40.76 22.72
C ASN A 104 21.80 -39.25 23.02
N ALA A 105 22.43 -38.91 24.16
CA ALA A 105 22.58 -37.54 24.60
C ALA A 105 23.45 -36.69 23.66
N GLU A 106 24.45 -37.28 23.02
CA GLU A 106 25.35 -36.60 22.09
C GLU A 106 24.62 -36.27 20.78
N GLU A 107 23.85 -37.20 20.24
CA GLU A 107 23.01 -37.00 19.05
C GLU A 107 21.95 -35.92 19.28
N ARG A 108 21.29 -35.91 20.44
CA ARG A 108 20.35 -34.82 20.82
C ARG A 108 21.05 -33.47 20.92
N SER A 109 22.32 -33.43 21.36
CA SER A 109 23.13 -32.22 21.39
C SER A 109 23.37 -31.65 19.98
N TYR A 110 23.65 -32.50 18.99
CA TYR A 110 23.81 -32.08 17.59
C TYR A 110 22.50 -31.53 17.01
N LEU A 111 21.38 -32.22 17.24
CA LEU A 111 20.07 -31.75 16.82
C LEU A 111 19.70 -30.40 17.46
N ASN A 112 20.02 -30.23 18.75
CA ASN A 112 19.81 -28.96 19.45
C ASN A 112 20.67 -27.83 18.89
N ALA A 113 21.90 -28.08 18.46
CA ALA A 113 22.76 -27.11 17.82
C ALA A 113 22.14 -26.64 16.47
N GLU A 114 21.57 -27.58 15.69
CA GLU A 114 20.85 -27.23 14.45
C GLU A 114 19.60 -26.38 14.74
N VAL A 115 18.81 -26.73 15.76
CA VAL A 115 17.63 -25.91 16.15
C VAL A 115 18.02 -24.50 16.58
N ILE A 116 19.13 -24.33 17.31
CA ILE A 116 19.62 -22.99 17.69
C ILE A 116 19.98 -22.17 16.46
N GLN A 117 20.59 -22.76 15.44
CA GLN A 117 20.91 -22.08 14.19
C GLN A 117 19.63 -21.69 13.40
N LEU A 118 18.65 -22.60 13.34
CA LEU A 118 17.37 -22.34 12.70
C LEU A 118 16.58 -21.24 13.41
N LEU A 119 16.62 -21.19 14.74
CA LEU A 119 16.03 -20.10 15.50
C LEU A 119 16.73 -18.76 15.24
N ALA A 120 18.07 -18.76 15.16
CA ALA A 120 18.81 -17.56 14.80
C ALA A 120 18.45 -17.05 13.38
N GLU A 121 18.27 -17.99 12.44
CA GLU A 121 17.84 -17.66 11.09
C GLU A 121 16.40 -17.11 11.05
N LEU A 122 15.49 -17.70 11.81
CA LEU A 122 14.13 -17.19 11.97
C LEU A 122 14.12 -15.75 12.52
N ASP A 123 14.94 -15.46 13.55
CA ASP A 123 15.07 -14.10 14.10
C ASP A 123 15.67 -13.14 13.06
N ARG A 124 16.62 -13.60 12.24
CA ARG A 124 17.19 -12.82 11.15
C ARG A 124 16.13 -12.50 10.10
N VAL A 125 15.36 -13.47 9.63
CA VAL A 125 14.28 -13.26 8.64
C VAL A 125 13.27 -12.25 9.18
N THR A 126 12.85 -12.39 10.43
CA THR A 126 11.84 -11.49 11.02
C THR A 126 12.35 -10.06 11.25
N ARG A 127 13.64 -9.87 11.45
CA ARG A 127 14.27 -8.58 11.70
C ARG A 127 14.66 -7.87 10.41
N ASP A 128 15.22 -8.61 9.44
CA ASP A 128 15.81 -8.07 8.23
C ASP A 128 14.76 -7.86 7.12
N THR A 129 13.55 -8.47 7.24
CA THR A 129 12.48 -8.26 6.29
C THR A 129 11.89 -6.87 6.45
N THR A 130 12.27 -6.00 5.52
CA THR A 130 11.80 -4.61 5.49
C THR A 130 11.22 -4.27 4.13
N PHE A 131 10.23 -3.39 4.11
CA PHE A 131 9.70 -2.76 2.92
C PHE A 131 9.85 -1.24 3.06
N ASN A 132 10.62 -0.61 2.18
CA ASN A 132 10.93 0.81 2.25
C ASN A 132 11.43 1.23 3.66
N GLU A 133 12.40 0.48 4.22
CA GLU A 133 12.99 0.67 5.56
C GLU A 133 12.01 0.45 6.74
N ILE A 134 10.79 0.00 6.47
CA ILE A 134 9.80 -0.33 7.49
C ILE A 134 9.84 -1.83 7.75
N ALA A 135 10.11 -2.25 8.97
CA ALA A 135 10.03 -3.65 9.37
C ALA A 135 8.57 -4.14 9.30
N VAL A 136 8.35 -5.33 8.74
CA VAL A 136 7.00 -5.84 8.48
C VAL A 136 6.60 -6.94 9.46
N LEU A 137 7.58 -7.70 10.00
CA LEU A 137 7.36 -8.90 10.81
C LEU A 137 7.77 -8.77 12.28
N ASP A 138 8.30 -7.64 12.71
CA ASP A 138 8.81 -7.41 14.06
C ASP A 138 7.71 -7.10 15.10
N GLY A 139 6.45 -6.97 14.66
CA GLY A 139 5.30 -6.59 15.49
C GLY A 139 5.07 -5.07 15.58
N SER A 140 5.95 -4.24 15.04
CA SER A 140 5.73 -2.79 14.95
C SER A 140 4.70 -2.42 13.88
N PHE A 141 4.40 -3.38 13.00
CA PHE A 141 3.46 -3.22 11.90
C PHE A 141 2.04 -3.59 12.33
N ALA A 142 1.52 -2.88 13.34
CA ALA A 142 0.16 -3.04 13.82
C ALA A 142 -0.71 -1.86 13.41
N ASP A 143 -1.94 -2.14 12.97
CA ASP A 143 -2.99 -1.16 12.66
C ASP A 143 -2.57 -0.05 11.68
N ARG A 144 -1.71 -0.38 10.70
CA ARG A 144 -1.30 0.57 9.68
C ARG A 144 -2.44 0.83 8.69
N ARG A 145 -2.69 2.12 8.45
CA ARG A 145 -3.77 2.58 7.57
C ARG A 145 -3.17 3.12 6.28
N PHE A 146 -3.71 2.65 5.17
CA PHE A 146 -3.33 3.06 3.83
C PHE A 146 -4.52 3.68 3.13
N GLN A 147 -4.40 4.93 2.73
CA GLN A 147 -5.48 5.63 2.04
C GLN A 147 -5.62 5.08 0.62
N ILE A 148 -6.79 4.46 0.35
CA ILE A 148 -7.14 3.83 -0.93
C ILE A 148 -8.31 4.51 -1.64
N GLY A 149 -8.78 5.63 -1.12
CA GLY A 149 -9.85 6.41 -1.70
C GLY A 149 -9.65 7.91 -1.49
N THR A 150 -10.60 8.70 -1.97
CA THR A 150 -10.54 10.17 -1.91
C THR A 150 -11.14 10.75 -0.63
N HIS A 151 -11.84 9.94 0.18
CA HIS A 151 -12.48 10.38 1.41
C HIS A 151 -11.76 9.85 2.65
N GLU A 152 -11.88 10.55 3.77
CA GLU A 152 -11.16 10.27 5.03
C GLU A 152 -11.35 8.84 5.58
N ARG A 153 -12.44 8.16 5.24
CA ARG A 153 -12.76 6.82 5.75
C ARG A 153 -12.46 5.69 4.76
N GLU A 154 -11.91 6.03 3.60
CA GLU A 154 -11.60 5.06 2.55
C GLU A 154 -10.15 4.61 2.67
N PHE A 155 -9.85 3.83 3.72
CA PHE A 155 -8.53 3.27 3.96
C PHE A 155 -8.58 1.75 4.07
N ALA A 156 -7.54 1.07 3.62
CA ALA A 156 -7.25 -0.31 3.97
C ALA A 156 -6.42 -0.33 5.25
N GLN A 157 -6.75 -1.25 6.14
CA GLN A 157 -5.98 -1.50 7.35
C GLN A 157 -5.28 -2.83 7.21
N LEU A 158 -3.97 -2.83 7.41
CA LEU A 158 -3.16 -4.03 7.42
C LEU A 158 -2.44 -4.13 8.76
N SER A 159 -2.51 -5.31 9.36
CA SER A 159 -1.84 -5.63 10.61
C SER A 159 -1.14 -6.96 10.45
N VAL A 160 0.14 -6.99 10.78
CA VAL A 160 0.95 -8.21 10.79
C VAL A 160 1.40 -8.45 12.22
N SER A 161 1.07 -9.63 12.75
CA SER A 161 1.50 -10.03 14.10
C SER A 161 3.02 -10.24 14.14
N SER A 162 3.61 -10.03 15.31
CA SER A 162 5.03 -10.31 15.51
C SER A 162 5.32 -11.79 15.26
N MET A 163 6.29 -12.06 14.40
CA MET A 163 6.83 -13.40 14.13
C MET A 163 8.18 -13.64 14.82
N ARG A 164 8.56 -12.76 15.74
CA ARG A 164 9.78 -12.93 16.53
C ARG A 164 9.69 -14.15 17.44
N ILE A 165 10.83 -14.73 17.73
CA ILE A 165 10.97 -15.93 18.54
C ILE A 165 10.29 -15.81 19.91
N ASP A 166 10.39 -14.62 20.52
CA ASP A 166 9.77 -14.32 21.82
C ASP A 166 8.24 -14.33 21.74
N ALA A 167 7.66 -13.82 20.65
CA ALA A 167 6.22 -13.81 20.43
C ALA A 167 5.67 -15.21 20.09
N LEU A 168 6.44 -16.03 19.37
CA LEU A 168 6.09 -17.40 19.02
C LEU A 168 6.28 -18.41 20.17
N GLY A 169 6.84 -17.99 21.31
CA GLY A 169 7.08 -18.86 22.46
C GLY A 169 8.21 -19.88 22.25
N ALA A 170 8.97 -19.76 21.17
CA ALA A 170 10.04 -20.69 20.80
C ALA A 170 11.27 -20.63 21.73
N PHE A 171 11.35 -19.67 22.62
CA PHE A 171 12.42 -19.50 23.60
C PHE A 171 12.57 -20.70 24.56
N LYS A 172 11.52 -21.53 24.68
CA LYS A 172 11.51 -22.72 25.54
C LYS A 172 11.77 -24.05 24.81
N ALA A 173 12.05 -24.02 23.52
CA ALA A 173 12.33 -25.21 22.73
C ALA A 173 13.77 -25.69 22.97
N CYS A 174 14.15 -25.96 24.23
CA CYS A 174 15.38 -26.67 24.56
C CYS A 174 15.10 -28.18 24.47
N LEU A 175 15.57 -28.84 23.42
CA LEU A 175 15.42 -30.27 23.19
C LEU A 175 16.21 -31.12 24.23
N LEU A 176 17.05 -30.46 25.05
CA LEU A 176 17.83 -31.09 26.12
C LEU A 176 17.06 -31.13 27.45
N TYR A 177 15.93 -30.44 27.58
CA TYR A 177 15.16 -30.45 28.82
C TYR A 177 14.36 -31.75 28.91
N THR A 178 14.99 -32.78 29.42
CA THR A 178 14.28 -33.90 30.00
C THR A 178 13.69 -33.42 31.33
N SER A 179 12.36 -33.39 31.45
CA SER A 179 11.71 -33.27 32.75
C SER A 179 12.36 -34.25 33.73
N PRO A 180 12.78 -33.82 34.94
CA PRO A 180 13.29 -34.75 35.92
C PRO A 180 12.25 -35.84 36.12
N SER A 181 12.67 -37.09 35.90
CA SER A 181 11.82 -38.26 36.13
C SER A 181 11.26 -38.20 37.56
N PRO A 182 9.98 -38.50 37.81
CA PRO A 182 9.44 -38.59 39.16
C PRO A 182 10.11 -39.68 40.02
N ARG A 183 11.13 -40.36 39.50
CA ARG A 183 11.85 -41.43 40.20
C ARG A 183 13.10 -40.96 40.93
N ASP A 184 13.49 -39.67 40.82
CA ASP A 184 14.70 -39.13 41.45
C ASP A 184 14.37 -38.29 42.70
N SER A 185 13.19 -38.57 43.33
CA SER A 185 12.81 -38.04 44.64
C SER A 185 12.62 -39.14 45.66
#